data_7a97c6f89f1e51adcfb5e1009437cdea
#
_entry.id   7a97c6f89f1e51adcfb5e1009437cdea
#
_cell.length_a   1.000
_cell.length_b   1.000
_cell.length_c   1.000
_cell.angle_alpha   90.00
_cell.angle_beta   90.00
_cell.angle_gamma   90.00
#
_symmetry.space_group_name_H-M   'P 1'
#
loop_
_entity.id
_entity.type
_entity.pdbx_description
1 polymer ?
#
loop_
_entity_poly.entity_id
_entity_poly.type
_entity_poly.pdbx_seq_one_letter_code
_entity_poly.pdbx_strand_id
1 'polypeptide(L)'
;MVRVASLFAILTLLSAPALAQTDRGGTRALGYAPATEAPTPAWEARVGLGAANPGGRESGLLNFGGELLTPRIATLNDRFADAFVPRFHLGSSLNVNGTQYAYAGATWTFDVSQSVFLEASLGAAVNNGKTGFAVPENRLNLGCNAGARGAAALGFRLSDRWSLIATLEHFSTTGCSDNPLANAGNPRGPSNFGARLGYTF
;
A
#
# COMPACT_ATOMS: atom_id res chain seq x y z
N MET A 1 -30.91 -0.80 -20.23
CA MET A 1 -30.05 -2.00 -20.15
C MET A 1 -28.66 -1.61 -20.67
N VAL A 2 -27.73 -1.28 -19.79
CA VAL A 2 -26.34 -0.94 -20.15
C VAL A 2 -25.49 -2.12 -19.73
N ARG A 3 -24.85 -2.79 -20.69
CA ARG A 3 -23.93 -3.89 -20.44
C ARG A 3 -22.62 -3.31 -19.91
N VAL A 4 -22.30 -3.63 -18.66
CA VAL A 4 -20.98 -3.35 -18.07
C VAL A 4 -20.05 -4.43 -18.58
N ALA A 5 -19.14 -4.08 -19.47
CA ALA A 5 -18.05 -4.95 -19.89
C ALA A 5 -17.06 -5.07 -18.74
N SER A 6 -16.95 -6.25 -18.16
CA SER A 6 -15.93 -6.58 -17.16
C SER A 6 -14.58 -6.69 -17.85
N LEU A 7 -13.71 -5.71 -17.63
CA LEU A 7 -12.29 -5.79 -18.01
C LEU A 7 -11.58 -6.68 -16.99
N PHE A 8 -11.46 -7.97 -17.31
CA PHE A 8 -10.51 -8.86 -16.66
C PHE A 8 -9.11 -8.56 -17.20
N ALA A 9 -8.31 -7.81 -16.45
CA ALA A 9 -6.90 -7.71 -16.69
C ALA A 9 -6.23 -9.01 -16.23
N ILE A 10 -5.87 -9.87 -17.17
CA ILE A 10 -5.07 -11.08 -16.95
C ILE A 10 -3.65 -10.60 -16.66
N LEU A 11 -3.22 -10.70 -15.40
CA LEU A 11 -1.84 -10.51 -14.99
C LEU A 11 -1.04 -11.73 -15.43
N THR A 12 -0.43 -11.68 -16.59
CA THR A 12 0.54 -12.70 -17.02
C THR A 12 1.81 -12.56 -16.20
N LEU A 13 2.04 -13.51 -15.31
CA LEU A 13 3.29 -13.69 -14.60
C LEU A 13 4.42 -13.95 -15.61
N LEU A 14 5.24 -12.96 -15.85
CA LEU A 14 6.51 -13.12 -16.55
C LEU A 14 7.45 -13.90 -15.64
N SER A 15 7.63 -15.18 -15.95
CA SER A 15 8.66 -16.03 -15.36
C SER A 15 10.02 -15.57 -15.89
N ALA A 16 10.74 -14.77 -15.11
CA ALA A 16 12.15 -14.50 -15.40
C ALA A 16 12.97 -15.75 -15.04
N PRO A 17 13.91 -16.19 -15.90
CA PRO A 17 14.79 -17.31 -15.59
C PRO A 17 15.70 -16.92 -14.41
N ALA A 18 15.67 -17.72 -13.35
CA ALA A 18 16.62 -17.63 -12.27
C ALA A 18 18.01 -18.03 -12.80
N LEU A 19 18.89 -17.06 -12.99
CA LEU A 19 20.32 -17.34 -13.18
C LEU A 19 20.87 -17.83 -11.85
N ALA A 20 21.13 -19.13 -11.79
CA ALA A 20 21.83 -19.74 -10.67
C ALA A 20 23.24 -19.16 -10.59
N GLN A 21 23.52 -18.32 -9.62
CA GLN A 21 24.87 -17.96 -9.23
C GLN A 21 25.48 -19.12 -8.45
N THR A 22 26.46 -19.79 -9.05
CA THR A 22 27.29 -20.79 -8.39
C THR A 22 28.17 -20.13 -7.33
N ASP A 23 27.88 -20.44 -6.08
CA ASP A 23 28.66 -20.02 -4.92
C ASP A 23 30.03 -20.71 -4.97
N ARG A 24 31.10 -19.93 -5.20
CA ARG A 24 32.50 -20.43 -5.07
C ARG A 24 32.90 -20.33 -3.61
N GLY A 25 33.01 -21.48 -2.98
CA GLY A 25 33.47 -21.63 -1.61
C GLY A 25 34.78 -20.90 -1.31
N GLY A 26 34.69 -19.88 -0.45
CA GLY A 26 35.79 -19.19 0.18
C GLY A 26 35.86 -19.59 1.65
N THR A 27 37.02 -20.09 2.05
CA THR A 27 37.39 -20.45 3.45
C THR A 27 37.10 -19.28 4.41
N ARG A 28 36.27 -19.54 5.41
CA ARG A 28 35.99 -18.62 6.53
C ARG A 28 37.28 -18.40 7.35
N ALA A 29 37.87 -17.21 7.22
CA ALA A 29 38.80 -16.69 8.23
C ALA A 29 37.96 -16.10 9.39
N LEU A 30 38.22 -16.59 10.60
CA LEU A 30 37.66 -16.07 11.85
C LEU A 30 38.06 -14.61 12.02
N GLY A 31 37.09 -13.68 12.09
CA GLY A 31 37.32 -12.41 12.78
C GLY A 31 37.02 -11.11 12.08
N TYR A 32 36.22 -11.04 11.04
CA TYR A 32 35.65 -9.77 10.60
C TYR A 32 34.26 -10.02 10.02
N ALA A 33 33.23 -9.55 10.70
CA ALA A 33 31.93 -9.49 10.08
C ALA A 33 32.05 -8.49 8.90
N PRO A 34 31.82 -8.92 7.63
CA PRO A 34 31.86 -7.97 6.53
C PRO A 34 30.84 -6.88 6.82
N ALA A 35 31.26 -5.64 6.58
CA ALA A 35 30.31 -4.51 6.57
C ALA A 35 29.14 -4.96 5.71
N THR A 36 27.95 -4.97 6.31
CA THR A 36 26.70 -5.37 5.64
C THR A 36 26.63 -4.51 4.37
N GLU A 37 26.76 -5.15 3.20
CA GLU A 37 26.57 -4.45 1.92
C GLU A 37 25.26 -3.70 2.01
N ALA A 38 25.27 -2.43 1.67
CA ALA A 38 24.06 -1.62 1.63
C ALA A 38 23.04 -2.38 0.76
N PRO A 39 21.82 -2.59 1.25
CA PRO A 39 20.83 -3.38 0.54
C PRO A 39 20.69 -2.83 -0.88
N THR A 40 20.86 -3.69 -1.86
CA THR A 40 20.70 -3.33 -3.28
C THR A 40 19.32 -2.71 -3.45
N PRO A 41 19.19 -1.57 -4.13
CA PRO A 41 17.89 -0.95 -4.38
C PRO A 41 16.97 -1.98 -5.04
N ALA A 42 15.89 -2.33 -4.37
CA ALA A 42 15.02 -3.41 -4.81
C ALA A 42 13.56 -2.95 -4.90
N TRP A 43 12.86 -3.42 -5.91
CA TRP A 43 11.42 -3.27 -6.05
C TRP A 43 10.70 -4.21 -5.08
N GLU A 44 9.51 -3.83 -4.66
CA GLU A 44 8.67 -4.66 -3.79
C GLU A 44 7.23 -4.67 -4.32
N ALA A 45 6.70 -5.87 -4.54
CA ALA A 45 5.29 -6.07 -4.86
C ALA A 45 4.55 -6.55 -3.62
N ARG A 46 3.36 -6.00 -3.36
CA ARG A 46 2.52 -6.32 -2.22
C ARG A 46 1.12 -6.70 -2.66
N VAL A 47 0.58 -7.74 -2.09
CA VAL A 47 -0.82 -8.14 -2.24
C VAL A 47 -1.43 -8.38 -0.87
N GLY A 48 -2.71 -8.07 -0.72
CA GLY A 48 -3.31 -8.20 0.60
C GLY A 48 -4.82 -8.26 0.60
N LEU A 49 -5.32 -8.55 1.79
CA LEU A 49 -6.73 -8.66 2.12
C LEU A 49 -7.03 -7.78 3.34
N GLY A 50 -8.24 -7.26 3.41
CA GLY A 50 -8.65 -6.44 4.53
C GLY A 50 -10.15 -6.27 4.64
N ALA A 51 -10.55 -5.53 5.67
CA ALA A 51 -11.91 -5.05 5.89
C ALA A 51 -12.01 -3.58 5.48
N ALA A 52 -13.06 -3.25 4.76
CA ALA A 52 -13.37 -1.88 4.40
C ALA A 52 -14.16 -1.21 5.53
N ASN A 53 -13.76 0.00 5.85
CA ASN A 53 -14.46 0.98 6.68
C ASN A 53 -15.13 0.41 7.95
N PRO A 54 -14.38 -0.23 8.88
CA PRO A 54 -14.96 -0.82 10.09
C PRO A 54 -15.80 0.20 10.88
N GLY A 55 -17.07 -0.13 11.13
CA GLY A 55 -17.98 0.72 11.88
C GLY A 55 -18.65 1.87 11.10
N GLY A 56 -18.32 2.06 9.82
CA GLY A 56 -18.92 3.06 8.95
C GLY A 56 -19.86 2.47 7.89
N ARG A 57 -20.30 3.31 6.94
CA ARG A 57 -20.99 2.84 5.73
C ARG A 57 -20.02 2.03 4.88
N GLU A 58 -20.50 1.06 4.12
CA GLU A 58 -19.70 0.05 3.42
C GLU A 58 -18.83 -0.82 4.37
N SER A 59 -19.22 -0.89 5.66
CA SER A 59 -18.48 -1.62 6.70
C SER A 59 -18.48 -3.13 6.47
N GLY A 60 -17.35 -3.78 6.79
CA GLY A 60 -17.20 -5.24 6.77
C GLY A 60 -17.05 -5.85 5.39
N LEU A 61 -17.02 -5.05 4.33
CA LEU A 61 -16.78 -5.53 2.97
C LEU A 61 -15.32 -5.97 2.82
N LEU A 62 -15.15 -7.10 2.12
CA LEU A 62 -13.83 -7.62 1.81
C LEU A 62 -13.10 -6.67 0.85
N ASN A 63 -11.87 -6.33 1.20
CA ASN A 63 -10.97 -5.50 0.42
C ASN A 63 -9.80 -6.33 -0.09
N PHE A 64 -9.49 -6.20 -1.37
CA PHE A 64 -8.30 -6.76 -2.01
C PHE A 64 -7.36 -5.60 -2.36
N GLY A 65 -6.13 -5.63 -1.87
CA GLY A 65 -5.13 -4.61 -2.16
C GLY A 65 -3.96 -5.13 -2.98
N GLY A 66 -3.47 -4.30 -3.88
CA GLY A 66 -2.22 -4.52 -4.61
C GLY A 66 -1.40 -3.24 -4.61
N GLU A 67 -0.09 -3.34 -4.40
CA GLU A 67 0.82 -2.19 -4.35
C GLU A 67 2.19 -2.58 -4.87
N LEU A 68 2.82 -1.69 -5.62
CA LEU A 68 4.20 -1.79 -6.09
C LEU A 68 4.99 -0.61 -5.53
N LEU A 69 6.12 -0.90 -4.89
CA LEU A 69 7.04 0.11 -4.38
C LEU A 69 8.33 0.11 -5.18
N THR A 70 8.82 1.32 -5.47
CA THR A 70 10.15 1.49 -6.08
C THR A 70 11.25 1.22 -5.05
N PRO A 71 12.51 1.06 -5.48
CA PRO A 71 13.65 1.27 -4.61
C PRO A 71 13.60 2.64 -3.92
N ARG A 72 14.34 2.83 -2.82
CA ARG A 72 14.57 4.17 -2.26
C ARG A 72 15.24 5.05 -3.31
N ILE A 73 14.84 6.32 -3.37
CA ILE A 73 15.37 7.27 -4.36
C ILE A 73 16.82 7.68 -4.08
N ALA A 74 17.29 7.47 -2.85
CA ALA A 74 18.67 7.69 -2.40
C ALA A 74 18.96 6.80 -1.20
N THR A 75 20.24 6.68 -0.84
CA THR A 75 20.71 6.06 0.40
C THR A 75 21.63 7.03 1.10
N LEU A 76 21.41 7.23 2.39
CA LEU A 76 22.22 8.14 3.21
C LEU A 76 23.04 7.34 4.22
N ASN A 77 24.24 7.83 4.54
CA ASN A 77 25.14 7.16 5.50
C ASN A 77 24.60 7.20 6.94
N ASP A 78 23.81 8.21 7.26
CA ASP A 78 23.15 8.34 8.56
C ASP A 78 21.81 7.59 8.54
N ARG A 79 21.64 6.62 9.44
CA ARG A 79 20.44 5.78 9.52
C ARG A 79 19.16 6.55 9.80
N PHE A 80 19.26 7.62 10.60
CA PHE A 80 18.08 8.41 10.92
C PHE A 80 17.66 9.24 9.70
N ALA A 81 18.63 9.88 9.04
CA ALA A 81 18.35 10.61 7.80
C ALA A 81 17.87 9.69 6.67
N ASP A 82 18.44 8.48 6.55
CA ASP A 82 18.04 7.48 5.56
C ASP A 82 16.58 7.00 5.74
N ALA A 83 16.08 6.95 6.97
CA ALA A 83 14.68 6.61 7.24
C ALA A 83 13.69 7.63 6.64
N PHE A 84 14.10 8.86 6.39
CA PHE A 84 13.30 9.90 5.74
C PHE A 84 13.41 9.90 4.20
N VAL A 85 14.25 9.04 3.62
CA VAL A 85 14.30 8.86 2.17
C VAL A 85 13.12 7.98 1.73
N PRO A 86 12.17 8.54 0.94
CA PRO A 86 10.98 7.79 0.57
C PRO A 86 11.24 6.79 -0.55
N ARG A 87 10.32 5.83 -0.64
CA ARG A 87 10.06 4.99 -1.80
C ARG A 87 8.77 5.48 -2.46
N PHE A 88 8.69 5.52 -3.76
CA PHE A 88 7.42 5.78 -4.43
C PHE A 88 6.57 4.50 -4.46
N HIS A 89 5.26 4.67 -4.40
CA HIS A 89 4.33 3.57 -4.52
C HIS A 89 3.21 3.87 -5.50
N LEU A 90 2.73 2.81 -6.14
CA LEU A 90 1.51 2.79 -6.94
C LEU A 90 0.68 1.58 -6.50
N GLY A 91 -0.61 1.78 -6.27
CA GLY A 91 -1.44 0.68 -5.80
C GLY A 91 -2.92 0.87 -6.09
N SER A 92 -3.68 -0.15 -5.71
CA SER A 92 -5.13 -0.16 -5.80
C SER A 92 -5.76 -0.91 -4.64
N SER A 93 -7.00 -0.56 -4.35
CA SER A 93 -7.83 -1.18 -3.33
C SER A 93 -9.20 -1.46 -3.94
N LEU A 94 -9.58 -2.72 -3.97
CA LEU A 94 -10.79 -3.23 -4.59
C LEU A 94 -11.72 -3.75 -3.50
N ASN A 95 -12.71 -2.94 -3.12
CA ASN A 95 -13.75 -3.34 -2.17
C ASN A 95 -14.87 -4.09 -2.89
N VAL A 96 -15.22 -5.28 -2.41
CA VAL A 96 -16.35 -6.03 -2.93
C VAL A 96 -17.64 -5.28 -2.59
N ASN A 97 -18.41 -4.87 -3.62
CA ASN A 97 -19.62 -4.04 -3.51
C ASN A 97 -19.44 -2.68 -2.84
N GLY A 98 -18.19 -2.21 -2.68
CA GLY A 98 -17.84 -0.94 -2.07
C GLY A 98 -17.12 0.02 -3.02
N THR A 99 -16.56 1.08 -2.45
CA THR A 99 -15.72 2.05 -3.16
C THR A 99 -14.37 1.43 -3.49
N GLN A 100 -13.99 1.49 -4.76
CA GLN A 100 -12.68 1.09 -5.26
C GLN A 100 -11.83 2.33 -5.49
N TYR A 101 -10.51 2.24 -5.29
CA TYR A 101 -9.61 3.34 -5.57
C TYR A 101 -8.24 2.86 -6.03
N ALA A 102 -7.61 3.68 -6.85
CA ALA A 102 -6.21 3.58 -7.23
C ALA A 102 -5.44 4.76 -6.65
N TYR A 103 -4.20 4.56 -6.27
CA TYR A 103 -3.41 5.57 -5.58
C TYR A 103 -1.94 5.54 -5.98
N ALA A 104 -1.28 6.69 -5.81
CA ALA A 104 0.15 6.84 -5.95
C ALA A 104 0.67 7.82 -4.90
N GLY A 105 1.92 7.63 -4.45
CA GLY A 105 2.51 8.49 -3.44
C GLY A 105 3.89 8.05 -3.00
N ALA A 106 4.22 8.41 -1.75
CA ALA A 106 5.49 8.13 -1.10
C ALA A 106 5.29 7.34 0.19
N THR A 107 6.20 6.42 0.47
CA THR A 107 6.25 5.60 1.68
C THR A 107 7.61 5.76 2.34
N TRP A 108 7.61 6.03 3.63
CA TRP A 108 8.78 6.07 4.52
C TRP A 108 8.78 4.81 5.38
N THR A 109 9.92 4.15 5.46
CA THR A 109 10.12 2.93 6.24
C THR A 109 11.11 3.19 7.36
N PHE A 110 10.70 2.91 8.60
CA PHE A 110 11.46 3.08 9.82
C PHE A 110 11.75 1.72 10.42
N ASP A 111 13.01 1.29 10.41
CA ASP A 111 13.43 0.01 10.96
C ASP A 111 13.50 0.08 12.48
N VAL A 112 12.60 -0.64 13.16
CA VAL A 112 12.58 -0.79 14.63
C VAL A 112 13.60 -1.84 15.06
N SER A 113 13.71 -2.92 14.27
CA SER A 113 14.71 -3.99 14.43
C SER A 113 15.05 -4.60 13.08
N GLN A 114 15.91 -5.62 13.05
CA GLN A 114 16.20 -6.34 11.81
C GLN A 114 14.96 -6.98 11.18
N SER A 115 14.01 -7.41 12.01
CA SER A 115 12.81 -8.11 11.55
C SER A 115 11.54 -7.26 11.59
N VAL A 116 11.53 -6.10 12.27
CA VAL A 116 10.34 -5.29 12.49
C VAL A 116 10.55 -3.89 11.94
N PHE A 117 9.58 -3.40 11.19
CA PHE A 117 9.58 -2.05 10.65
C PHE A 117 8.21 -1.39 10.74
N LEU A 118 8.21 -0.07 10.80
CA LEU A 118 7.03 0.78 10.69
C LEU A 118 7.04 1.50 9.36
N GLU A 119 5.87 1.75 8.80
CA GLU A 119 5.75 2.57 7.60
C GLU A 119 4.69 3.66 7.76
N ALA A 120 4.98 4.80 7.17
CA ALA A 120 4.05 5.88 6.94
C ALA A 120 3.98 6.15 5.45
N SER A 121 2.77 6.35 4.91
CA SER A 121 2.57 6.60 3.49
C SER A 121 1.62 7.77 3.29
N LEU A 122 1.94 8.62 2.32
CA LEU A 122 1.09 9.72 1.88
C LEU A 122 1.02 9.73 0.34
N GLY A 123 -0.14 10.08 -0.19
CA GLY A 123 -0.32 10.14 -1.63
C GLY A 123 -1.67 10.71 -2.05
N ALA A 124 -1.89 10.67 -3.35
CA ALA A 124 -3.18 10.99 -3.97
C ALA A 124 -3.87 9.69 -4.39
N ALA A 125 -5.19 9.70 -4.43
CA ALA A 125 -5.99 8.60 -4.92
C ALA A 125 -7.17 9.08 -5.76
N VAL A 126 -7.57 8.23 -6.71
CA VAL A 126 -8.79 8.38 -7.49
C VAL A 126 -9.71 7.22 -7.19
N ASN A 127 -11.03 7.46 -7.15
CA ASN A 127 -12.01 6.47 -6.73
C ASN A 127 -13.23 6.45 -7.63
N ASN A 128 -14.00 5.37 -7.57
CA ASN A 128 -15.30 5.21 -8.22
C ASN A 128 -16.50 5.34 -7.26
N GLY A 129 -16.27 5.92 -6.09
CA GLY A 129 -17.30 6.09 -5.07
C GLY A 129 -18.46 6.96 -5.54
N LYS A 130 -19.54 6.96 -4.77
CA LYS A 130 -20.73 7.77 -5.07
C LYS A 130 -20.46 9.23 -4.73
N THR A 131 -20.92 10.10 -5.62
CA THR A 131 -20.86 11.56 -5.47
C THR A 131 -22.24 12.14 -5.76
N GLY A 132 -22.62 13.24 -5.10
CA GLY A 132 -23.88 13.94 -5.36
C GLY A 132 -24.91 13.85 -4.24
N PHE A 133 -26.15 14.25 -4.52
CA PHE A 133 -27.20 14.42 -3.50
C PHE A 133 -27.98 13.15 -3.16
N ALA A 134 -28.09 12.21 -4.10
CA ALA A 134 -28.85 10.96 -3.93
C ALA A 134 -27.92 9.76 -3.86
N VAL A 135 -27.31 9.54 -2.70
CA VAL A 135 -26.46 8.37 -2.43
C VAL A 135 -27.22 7.39 -1.55
N PRO A 136 -27.27 6.09 -1.90
CA PRO A 136 -27.90 5.06 -1.06
C PRO A 136 -27.32 5.07 0.37
N GLU A 137 -28.15 4.75 1.36
CA GLU A 137 -27.77 4.81 2.77
C GLU A 137 -26.59 3.88 3.14
N ASN A 138 -26.48 2.76 2.42
CA ASN A 138 -25.40 1.78 2.61
C ASN A 138 -24.10 2.14 1.86
N ARG A 139 -24.06 3.26 1.13
CA ARG A 139 -22.90 3.70 0.36
C ARG A 139 -22.28 4.97 0.96
N LEU A 140 -20.97 5.10 0.79
CA LEU A 140 -20.23 6.32 1.13
C LEU A 140 -20.50 7.40 0.08
N ASN A 141 -20.81 8.62 0.55
CA ASN A 141 -20.82 9.81 -0.29
C ASN A 141 -19.45 10.49 -0.16
N LEU A 142 -18.65 10.40 -1.18
CA LEU A 142 -17.29 10.94 -1.18
C LEU A 142 -17.22 12.38 -1.70
N GLY A 143 -18.29 12.89 -2.28
CA GLY A 143 -18.35 14.24 -2.84
C GLY A 143 -17.52 14.41 -4.12
N CYS A 144 -16.36 13.78 -4.26
CA CYS A 144 -15.56 13.77 -5.48
C CYS A 144 -14.80 12.45 -5.70
N ASN A 145 -14.27 12.28 -6.90
CA ASN A 145 -13.57 11.04 -7.31
C ASN A 145 -12.05 11.09 -7.11
N ALA A 146 -11.51 12.16 -6.54
CA ALA A 146 -10.10 12.30 -6.22
C ALA A 146 -9.94 12.79 -4.78
N GLY A 147 -8.81 12.43 -4.14
CA GLY A 147 -8.53 12.85 -2.77
C GLY A 147 -7.12 12.45 -2.33
N ALA A 148 -6.87 12.69 -1.04
CA ALA A 148 -5.62 12.30 -0.39
C ALA A 148 -5.74 10.92 0.26
N ARG A 149 -4.66 10.15 0.24
CA ARG A 149 -4.53 8.88 0.96
C ARG A 149 -3.41 8.98 1.97
N GLY A 150 -3.69 8.57 3.21
CA GLY A 150 -2.69 8.33 4.25
C GLY A 150 -2.73 6.87 4.67
N ALA A 151 -1.59 6.30 5.01
CA ALA A 151 -1.53 4.97 5.60
C ALA A 151 -0.42 4.86 6.63
N ALA A 152 -0.65 3.99 7.61
CA ALA A 152 0.34 3.53 8.56
C ALA A 152 0.40 2.00 8.50
N ALA A 153 1.59 1.43 8.69
CA ALA A 153 1.76 -0.01 8.68
C ALA A 153 2.80 -0.47 9.69
N LEU A 154 2.60 -1.69 10.18
CA LEU A 154 3.56 -2.46 10.96
C LEU A 154 3.94 -3.69 10.14
N GLY A 155 5.22 -3.86 9.84
CA GLY A 155 5.72 -4.95 9.04
C GLY A 155 6.71 -5.85 9.77
N PHE A 156 6.68 -7.12 9.38
CA PHE A 156 7.59 -8.17 9.85
C PHE A 156 8.30 -8.78 8.63
N ARG A 157 9.64 -8.75 8.60
CA ARG A 157 10.45 -9.47 7.62
C ARG A 157 10.50 -10.94 7.99
N LEU A 158 9.91 -11.77 7.15
CA LEU A 158 9.92 -13.24 7.30
C LEU A 158 11.21 -13.85 6.74
N SER A 159 11.79 -13.18 5.73
CA SER A 159 13.08 -13.50 5.12
C SER A 159 13.61 -12.24 4.41
N ASP A 160 14.75 -12.35 3.72
CA ASP A 160 15.33 -11.25 2.93
C ASP A 160 14.40 -10.74 1.83
N ARG A 161 13.44 -11.55 1.38
CA ARG A 161 12.53 -11.22 0.28
C ARG A 161 11.07 -11.11 0.68
N TRP A 162 10.66 -11.74 1.78
CA TRP A 162 9.24 -11.81 2.16
C TRP A 162 8.95 -10.99 3.41
N SER A 163 7.88 -10.25 3.38
CA SER A 163 7.38 -9.48 4.51
C SER A 163 5.88 -9.69 4.73
N LEU A 164 5.44 -9.69 5.97
CA LEU A 164 4.04 -9.63 6.38
C LEU A 164 3.77 -8.26 6.99
N ILE A 165 2.72 -7.58 6.52
CA ILE A 165 2.48 -6.18 6.83
C ILE A 165 1.03 -5.98 7.24
N ALA A 166 0.79 -5.51 8.46
CA ALA A 166 -0.51 -5.04 8.90
C ALA A 166 -0.65 -3.57 8.52
N THR A 167 -1.75 -3.19 7.87
CA THR A 167 -1.97 -1.85 7.32
C THR A 167 -3.25 -1.23 7.85
N LEU A 168 -3.19 0.06 8.16
CA LEU A 168 -4.33 0.94 8.34
C LEU A 168 -4.21 2.06 7.31
N GLU A 169 -5.21 2.22 6.47
CA GLU A 169 -5.22 3.28 5.47
C GLU A 169 -6.51 4.08 5.52
N HIS A 170 -6.39 5.36 5.27
CA HIS A 170 -7.52 6.29 5.20
C HIS A 170 -7.46 7.06 3.89
N PHE A 171 -8.58 7.10 3.20
CA PHE A 171 -8.77 7.92 2.03
C PHE A 171 -9.66 9.12 2.38
N SER A 172 -9.23 10.33 2.05
CA SER A 172 -9.96 11.57 2.35
C SER A 172 -10.23 12.39 1.10
N THR A 173 -11.48 12.78 0.93
CA THR A 173 -11.94 13.70 -0.10
C THR A 173 -12.26 15.09 0.45
N THR A 174 -11.60 15.48 1.54
CA THR A 174 -11.80 16.78 2.19
C THR A 174 -11.58 17.93 1.20
N GLY A 175 -12.53 18.83 1.09
CA GLY A 175 -12.46 20.02 0.22
C GLY A 175 -13.16 19.90 -1.13
N CYS A 176 -13.70 18.74 -1.49
CA CYS A 176 -14.36 18.53 -2.78
C CYS A 176 -15.88 18.72 -2.76
N SER A 177 -16.50 18.88 -1.62
CA SER A 177 -17.96 19.03 -1.53
C SER A 177 -18.33 20.38 -0.91
N ASP A 178 -18.95 21.23 -1.69
CA ASP A 178 -19.63 22.45 -1.21
C ASP A 178 -20.95 22.11 -0.50
N ASN A 179 -21.32 20.83 -0.43
CA ASN A 179 -22.56 20.38 0.20
C ASN A 179 -22.37 20.04 1.67
N PRO A 180 -22.80 20.90 2.61
CA PRO A 180 -22.69 20.65 4.06
C PRO A 180 -23.48 19.41 4.52
N LEU A 181 -24.52 18.99 3.79
CA LEU A 181 -25.32 17.82 4.11
C LEU A 181 -24.63 16.50 3.73
N ALA A 182 -23.75 16.51 2.75
CA ALA A 182 -22.95 15.34 2.39
C ALA A 182 -21.94 14.94 3.49
N ASN A 183 -21.67 15.87 4.42
CA ASN A 183 -20.64 15.76 5.44
C ASN A 183 -21.18 15.61 6.86
N ALA A 184 -22.50 15.64 7.05
CA ALA A 184 -23.09 15.50 8.37
C ALA A 184 -22.90 14.08 8.91
N GLY A 185 -21.93 13.90 9.81
CA GLY A 185 -21.77 12.73 10.67
C GLY A 185 -20.87 11.60 10.15
N ASN A 186 -20.12 11.79 9.05
CA ASN A 186 -19.16 10.77 8.60
C ASN A 186 -17.75 11.33 8.38
N PRO A 187 -16.68 10.61 8.78
CA PRO A 187 -15.35 10.88 8.26
C PRO A 187 -15.39 10.77 6.72
N ARG A 188 -14.76 11.72 6.05
CA ARG A 188 -14.90 11.97 4.61
C ARG A 188 -14.08 10.99 3.78
N GLY A 189 -14.34 9.71 3.93
CA GLY A 189 -13.68 8.67 3.18
C GLY A 189 -13.59 7.34 3.94
N PRO A 190 -13.36 6.23 3.24
CA PRO A 190 -13.20 4.93 3.87
C PRO A 190 -11.87 4.82 4.61
N SER A 191 -11.91 4.17 5.75
CA SER A 191 -10.73 3.62 6.42
C SER A 191 -10.69 2.12 6.18
N ASN A 192 -9.57 1.58 5.74
CA ASN A 192 -9.40 0.15 5.52
C ASN A 192 -8.34 -0.38 6.48
N PHE A 193 -8.59 -1.55 7.01
CA PHE A 193 -7.64 -2.28 7.84
C PHE A 193 -7.36 -3.63 7.20
N GLY A 194 -6.09 -4.03 7.07
CA GLY A 194 -5.77 -5.27 6.38
C GLY A 194 -4.38 -5.81 6.68
N ALA A 195 -4.10 -6.95 6.05
CA ALA A 195 -2.78 -7.56 6.02
C ALA A 195 -2.32 -7.71 4.57
N ARG A 196 -1.03 -7.49 4.34
CA ARG A 196 -0.37 -7.62 3.03
C ARG A 196 0.82 -8.54 3.13
N LEU A 197 1.05 -9.32 2.09
CA LEU A 197 2.28 -10.06 1.85
C LEU A 197 3.11 -9.28 0.84
N GLY A 198 4.35 -8.95 1.20
CA GLY A 198 5.32 -8.26 0.35
C GLY A 198 6.38 -9.22 -0.17
N TYR A 199 6.79 -9.02 -1.42
CA TYR A 199 7.90 -9.72 -2.05
C TYR A 199 8.85 -8.72 -2.68
N THR A 200 10.11 -8.76 -2.27
CA THR A 200 11.22 -7.91 -2.76
C THR A 200 12.02 -8.65 -3.83
N PHE A 201 12.29 -8.01 -4.99
CA PHE A 201 12.97 -8.59 -6.15
C PHE A 201 13.94 -7.61 -6.82
#